data_bef2a08f4eb0645cc5910d8dd3babf22
#
_entry.id   bef2a08f4eb0645cc5910d8dd3babf22
#
_cell.length_a   1.000
_cell.length_b   1.000
_cell.length_c   1.000
_cell.angle_alpha   90.00
_cell.angle_beta   90.00
_cell.angle_gamma   90.00
#
_symmetry.space_group_name_H-M   'P 1'
#
loop_
_entity.id
_entity.type
_entity.pdbx_description
1 polymer ?
#
loop_
_entity_poly.entity_id
_entity_poly.type
_entity_poly.pdbx_seq_one_letter_code
_entity_poly.pdbx_strand_id
1 'polypeptide(L)' 'FNIFFFDPPFQDFDFVNNIKLIKKNNIFKTKHIVIIHREKNTIDKFENFLKIIEIKNYGRSKILFGLFI' A
#
# COMPACT_ATOMS: atom_id res chain seq x y z
N PHE A 1 -12.89 -11.80 1.84
CA PHE A 1 -11.48 -11.47 1.58
C PHE A 1 -11.39 -10.30 0.60
N ASN A 2 -10.65 -9.25 0.94
CA ASN A 2 -10.42 -8.09 0.09
C ASN A 2 -8.97 -8.03 -0.37
N ILE A 3 -8.79 -7.72 -1.66
CA ILE A 3 -7.47 -7.41 -2.20
C ILE A 3 -7.54 -5.97 -2.71
N PHE A 4 -6.66 -5.12 -2.18
CA PHE A 4 -6.52 -3.74 -2.63
C PHE A 4 -5.21 -3.63 -3.40
N PHE A 5 -5.29 -3.26 -4.66
CA PHE A 5 -4.11 -3.11 -5.51
C PHE A 5 -3.94 -1.66 -5.92
N PHE A 6 -2.76 -1.11 -5.67
CA PHE A 6 -2.42 0.27 -6.02
C PHE A 6 -1.18 0.27 -6.91
N ASP A 7 -1.30 0.88 -8.07
CA ASP A 7 -0.19 1.05 -9.01
C ASP A 7 -0.13 2.52 -9.45
N PRO A 8 0.14 3.44 -8.50
CA PRO A 8 0.18 4.86 -8.83
C PRO A 8 1.44 5.20 -9.61
N PRO A 9 1.42 6.27 -10.43
CA PRO A 9 2.65 6.80 -11.00
C PRO A 9 3.67 7.08 -9.89
N PHE A 10 4.95 6.84 -10.15
CA PHE A 10 5.96 6.98 -9.10
C PHE A 10 6.05 8.40 -8.51
N GLN A 11 5.58 9.41 -9.24
CA GLN A 11 5.54 10.80 -8.77
C GLN A 11 4.26 11.14 -8.00
N ASP A 12 3.31 10.22 -7.92
CA ASP A 12 2.06 10.44 -7.21
C ASP A 12 2.20 9.98 -5.76
N PHE A 13 2.15 10.92 -4.84
CA PHE A 13 2.19 10.63 -3.40
C PHE A 13 0.81 10.74 -2.74
N ASP A 14 -0.23 11.14 -3.49
CA ASP A 14 -1.59 11.27 -2.96
C ASP A 14 -2.25 9.91 -2.72
N PHE A 15 -1.73 8.85 -3.34
CA PHE A 15 -2.27 7.51 -3.15
C PHE A 15 -2.25 7.09 -1.67
N VAL A 16 -1.29 7.60 -0.89
CA VAL A 16 -1.20 7.33 0.55
C VAL A 16 -2.47 7.83 1.25
N ASN A 17 -2.94 9.02 0.87
CA ASN A 17 -4.17 9.57 1.43
C ASN A 17 -5.39 8.73 1.06
N ASN A 18 -5.42 8.18 -0.15
CA ASN A 18 -6.52 7.29 -0.58
C ASN A 18 -6.53 6.00 0.25
N ILE A 19 -5.37 5.43 0.50
CA ILE A 19 -5.25 4.24 1.36
C ILE A 19 -5.71 4.57 2.78
N LYS A 20 -5.31 5.73 3.30
CA LYS A 20 -5.70 6.19 4.61
C LYS A 20 -7.22 6.35 4.75
N LEU A 21 -7.89 6.81 3.68
CA LEU A 21 -9.34 6.94 3.66
C LEU A 21 -10.03 5.58 3.75
N ILE A 22 -9.50 4.55 3.11
CA ILE A 22 -10.04 3.19 3.22
C ILE A 22 -9.98 2.72 4.67
N LYS A 23 -8.87 2.96 5.33
CA LYS A 23 -8.72 2.62 6.75
C LYS A 23 -9.69 3.41 7.63
N LYS A 24 -9.76 4.73 7.43
CA LYS A 24 -10.61 5.62 8.21
C LYS A 24 -12.07 5.24 8.11
N ASN A 25 -12.54 4.85 6.93
CA ASN A 25 -13.94 4.51 6.68
C ASN A 25 -14.25 3.03 6.89
N ASN A 26 -13.26 2.24 7.32
CA ASN A 26 -13.40 0.81 7.54
C ASN A 26 -13.96 0.05 6.34
N ILE A 27 -13.53 0.43 5.13
CA ILE A 27 -13.99 -0.18 3.88
C ILE A 27 -13.11 -1.40 3.57
N PHE A 28 -13.00 -2.32 4.51
CA PHE A 28 -12.24 -3.54 4.28
C PHE A 28 -12.71 -4.62 5.24
N LYS A 29 -12.57 -5.86 4.81
CA LYS A 29 -12.90 -7.03 5.63
C LYS A 29 -11.69 -7.39 6.51
N THR A 30 -11.95 -8.13 7.58
CA THR A 30 -10.88 -8.61 8.47
C THR A 30 -9.78 -9.34 7.70
N LYS A 31 -10.18 -10.19 6.74
CA LYS A 31 -9.21 -10.84 5.85
C LYS A 31 -9.03 -9.97 4.61
N HIS A 32 -7.87 -9.34 4.50
CA HIS A 32 -7.55 -8.46 3.38
C HIS A 32 -6.04 -8.44 3.16
N ILE A 33 -5.63 -7.94 2.00
CA ILE A 33 -4.24 -7.61 1.72
C ILE A 33 -4.18 -6.36 0.86
N VAL A 34 -3.21 -5.51 1.16
CA VAL A 34 -2.93 -4.31 0.37
C VAL A 34 -1.64 -4.56 -0.40
N ILE A 35 -1.71 -4.42 -1.73
CA ILE A 35 -0.57 -4.64 -2.61
C ILE A 35 -0.27 -3.33 -3.31
N ILE A 36 0.96 -2.84 -3.19
CA ILE A 36 1.35 -1.55 -3.75
C ILE A 36 2.58 -1.74 -4.62
N HIS A 37 2.47 -1.34 -5.89
CA HIS A 37 3.59 -1.35 -6.82
C HIS A 37 4.24 0.03 -6.84
N ARG A 38 5.53 0.10 -6.57
CA ARG A 38 6.29 1.36 -6.54
C ARG A 38 7.62 1.21 -7.25
N GLU A 39 8.21 2.32 -7.63
CA GLU A 39 9.59 2.35 -8.11
C GLU A 39 10.51 2.03 -6.92
N LYS A 40 11.60 1.30 -7.19
CA LYS A 40 12.45 0.70 -6.16
C LYS A 40 12.98 1.70 -5.12
N ASN A 41 13.32 2.90 -5.55
CA ASN A 41 13.96 3.89 -4.67
C ASN A 41 12.97 4.85 -4.02
N THR A 42 11.65 4.69 -4.24
CA THR A 42 10.67 5.54 -3.57
C THR A 42 10.60 5.20 -2.09
N ILE A 43 10.35 6.23 -1.29
CA ILE A 43 10.14 6.09 0.15
C ILE A 43 8.75 6.65 0.45
N ASP A 44 7.84 5.78 0.86
CA ASP A 44 6.47 6.14 1.20
C ASP A 44 6.26 5.90 2.69
N LYS A 45 5.60 6.85 3.36
CA LYS A 45 5.32 6.73 4.78
C LYS A 45 3.84 6.43 4.98
N PHE A 46 3.56 5.29 5.58
CA PHE A 46 2.19 4.86 5.84
C PHE A 46 1.76 5.04 7.29
N GLU A 47 2.61 5.65 8.11
CA GLU A 47 2.32 5.99 9.51
C GLU A 47 1.76 4.79 10.27
N ASN A 48 0.63 5.00 10.99
CA ASN A 48 0.05 3.99 11.86
C ASN A 48 -1.15 3.28 11.27
N PHE A 49 -1.45 3.48 9.98
CA PHE A 49 -2.65 2.89 9.38
C PHE A 49 -2.38 1.68 8.51
N LEU A 50 -1.14 1.43 8.13
CA LEU A 50 -0.77 0.30 7.29
C LEU A 50 0.53 -0.32 7.80
N LYS A 51 0.51 -1.63 7.98
CA LYS A 51 1.71 -2.39 8.36
C LYS A 51 2.23 -3.13 7.14
N ILE A 52 3.46 -2.86 6.73
CA ILE A 52 4.10 -3.56 5.62
C ILE A 52 4.64 -4.89 6.16
N ILE A 53 4.18 -5.99 5.60
CA ILE A 53 4.55 -7.33 6.03
C ILE A 53 5.59 -7.99 5.14
N GLU A 54 5.71 -7.52 3.87
CA GLU A 54 6.69 -8.08 2.95
C GLU A 54 6.98 -7.07 1.85
N ILE A 55 8.21 -7.07 1.36
CA ILE A 55 8.64 -6.26 0.22
C ILE A 55 9.38 -7.18 -0.74
N LYS A 56 8.95 -7.21 -2.00
CA LYS A 56 9.65 -7.94 -3.06
C LYS A 56 10.19 -6.98 -4.09
N ASN A 57 11.46 -7.12 -4.42
CA ASN A 57 12.15 -6.25 -5.39
C ASN A 57 12.27 -6.94 -6.74
N TYR A 58 11.94 -6.21 -7.81
CA TYR A 58 12.00 -6.68 -9.19
C TYR A 58 12.65 -5.60 -10.06
N GLY A 59 13.93 -5.73 -10.35
CA GLY A 59 14.63 -4.74 -11.17
C GLY A 59 14.50 -3.33 -10.59
N ARG A 60 13.78 -2.44 -11.28
CA ARG A 60 13.55 -1.06 -10.85
C ARG A 60 12.28 -0.88 -10.02
N SER A 61 11.56 -1.97 -9.80
CA SER A 61 10.28 -1.91 -9.11
C SER A 61 10.36 -2.67 -7.79
N LYS A 62 9.43 -2.34 -6.91
CA LYS A 62 9.20 -3.14 -5.71
C LYS A 62 7.70 -3.28 -5.50
N ILE A 63 7.32 -4.38 -4.87
CA ILE A 63 5.94 -4.64 -4.49
C ILE A 63 5.88 -4.73 -2.98
N LEU A 64 5.03 -3.90 -2.39
CA LEU A 64 4.80 -3.86 -0.97
C LEU A 64 3.52 -4.62 -0.65
N PHE A 65 3.58 -5.48 0.35
CA PHE A 65 2.42 -6.20 0.86
C PHE A 65 2.13 -5.70 2.26
N GLY A 66 0.91 -5.27 2.49
CA GLY A 66 0.56 -4.67 3.77
C GLY A 66 -0.82 -5.07 4.26
N LEU A 67 -1.05 -4.76 5.53
CA LEU A 67 -2.32 -4.95 6.21
C LEU A 67 -2.70 -3.65 6.91
N PHE A 68 -4.00 -3.35 6.92
CA PHE A 68 -4.49 -2.25 7.76
C PHE A 68 -4.37 -2.64 9.24
N ILE A 69 -3.93 -1.67 10.02
CA ILE A 69 -3.74 -1.88 11.45
C ILE A 69 -4.96 -1.44 12.23
#